data_fc273b3c3d0a8bfc763fe0cafa71d6e0
#
_entry.id   fc273b3c3d0a8bfc763fe0cafa71d6e0
#
_cell.length_a   1.000
_cell.length_b   1.000
_cell.length_c   1.000
_cell.angle_alpha   90.00
_cell.angle_beta   90.00
_cell.angle_gamma   90.00
#
_symmetry.space_group_name_H-M   'P 1'
#
loop_
_entity.id
_entity.type
_entity.pdbx_description
1 polymer ?
#
loop_
_entity_poly.entity_id
_entity_poly.type
_entity_poly.pdbx_seq_one_letter_code
_entity_poly.pdbx_strand_id
1 'polypeptide(L)'
;MASYEGQISKYPRMDAELVAERAEGIIATTGCPSGDVQTRLRLGQFDEALQAAGMWQDIYGKDNYFLELMDHGLDIETRVRSELLEIGRKLNLPPLVTNDCHYVTRDQAKAHEAMLCVQTGKTLNDPDRFKFDGDGYFIKSAEEMRATWDHLVPGACDNTLLIAERVEDYDELWEEHPHDRMPKADVPEGETPTTWLHHNVMEGLRKRFEGREVPEEYIRRAEYEIEVIDGKGYPSYLSLIHI
;
A
#
# COMPACT_ATOMS: atom_id res chain seq x y z
N MET A 1 4.69 -12.06 4.27
CA MET A 1 5.41 -12.92 3.30
C MET A 1 6.05 -12.05 2.21
N ALA A 2 5.31 -11.41 1.30
CA ALA A 2 5.89 -10.64 0.19
C ALA A 2 6.89 -9.54 0.60
N SER A 3 6.64 -8.83 1.71
CA SER A 3 7.55 -7.80 2.23
C SER A 3 8.79 -8.36 2.93
N TYR A 4 8.87 -9.65 3.13
CA TYR A 4 9.97 -10.31 3.81
C TYR A 4 10.76 -11.23 2.87
N GLU A 5 10.09 -12.20 2.26
CA GLU A 5 10.73 -13.16 1.35
C GLU A 5 10.82 -12.66 -0.10
N GLY A 6 9.81 -11.92 -0.54
CA GLY A 6 9.71 -11.37 -1.90
C GLY A 6 10.31 -9.98 -2.08
N GLN A 7 11.00 -9.43 -1.07
CA GLN A 7 11.55 -8.08 -1.16
C GLN A 7 12.80 -8.04 -2.04
N ILE A 8 12.66 -7.41 -3.21
CA ILE A 8 13.78 -7.10 -4.10
C ILE A 8 14.07 -5.61 -3.98
N SER A 9 15.22 -5.25 -3.40
CA SER A 9 15.55 -3.87 -3.04
C SER A 9 14.49 -3.31 -2.05
N LYS A 10 13.85 -2.19 -2.37
CA LYS A 10 12.81 -1.57 -1.54
C LYS A 10 11.37 -2.00 -1.91
N TYR A 11 11.20 -2.86 -2.90
CA TYR A 11 9.89 -3.25 -3.40
C TYR A 11 9.55 -4.68 -3.01
N PRO A 12 8.51 -4.92 -2.21
CA PRO A 12 7.96 -6.26 -2.01
C PRO A 12 7.35 -6.78 -3.31
N ARG A 13 7.56 -8.05 -3.61
CA ARG A 13 7.04 -8.71 -4.81
C ARG A 13 6.35 -10.00 -4.44
N MET A 14 5.37 -10.36 -5.23
CA MET A 14 4.63 -11.62 -5.13
C MET A 14 4.59 -12.27 -6.49
N ASP A 15 4.69 -13.58 -6.53
CA ASP A 15 4.39 -14.40 -7.69
C ASP A 15 2.93 -14.91 -7.65
N ALA A 16 2.51 -15.56 -8.72
CA ALA A 16 1.16 -16.08 -8.82
C ALA A 16 0.86 -17.18 -7.79
N GLU A 17 1.86 -17.94 -7.38
CA GLU A 17 1.70 -19.01 -6.39
C GLU A 17 1.36 -18.42 -5.01
N LEU A 18 2.13 -17.45 -4.56
CA LEU A 18 1.87 -16.76 -3.29
C LEU A 18 0.52 -16.02 -3.30
N VAL A 19 0.16 -15.41 -4.43
CA VAL A 19 -1.16 -14.77 -4.58
C VAL A 19 -2.27 -15.82 -4.48
N ALA A 20 -2.14 -16.97 -5.15
CA ALA A 20 -3.14 -18.04 -5.11
C ALA A 20 -3.37 -18.59 -3.68
N GLU A 21 -2.31 -18.70 -2.88
CA GLU A 21 -2.42 -19.12 -1.47
C GLU A 21 -3.23 -18.14 -0.60
N ARG A 22 -3.40 -16.89 -1.03
CA ARG A 22 -3.97 -15.78 -0.24
C ARG A 22 -5.11 -15.05 -0.94
N ALA A 23 -5.64 -15.63 -2.01
CA ALA A 23 -6.68 -15.00 -2.84
C ALA A 23 -8.09 -15.05 -2.22
N GLU A 24 -8.31 -15.93 -1.25
CA GLU A 24 -9.63 -16.07 -0.60
C GLU A 24 -10.09 -14.75 0.03
N GLY A 25 -11.31 -14.34 -0.29
CA GLY A 25 -11.90 -13.08 0.19
C GLY A 25 -11.39 -11.81 -0.50
N ILE A 26 -10.51 -11.93 -1.50
CA ILE A 26 -9.97 -10.76 -2.23
C ILE A 26 -10.73 -10.53 -3.54
N ILE A 27 -11.11 -9.30 -3.80
CA ILE A 27 -11.59 -8.81 -5.09
C ILE A 27 -10.42 -8.16 -5.81
N ALA A 28 -10.19 -8.52 -7.06
CA ALA A 28 -9.08 -8.01 -7.86
C ALA A 28 -9.54 -7.49 -9.22
N THR A 29 -8.69 -6.69 -9.87
CA THR A 29 -8.94 -6.12 -11.18
C THR A 29 -7.78 -6.41 -12.13
N THR A 30 -8.00 -6.19 -13.44
CA THR A 30 -6.92 -6.29 -14.44
C THR A 30 -5.83 -5.20 -14.28
N GLY A 31 -6.07 -4.22 -13.43
CA GLY A 31 -5.12 -3.15 -13.09
C GLY A 31 -4.95 -2.08 -14.17
N CYS A 32 -3.93 -1.24 -13.97
CA CYS A 32 -3.60 -0.11 -14.83
C CYS A 32 -2.77 -0.54 -16.06
N PRO A 33 -2.42 0.40 -16.98
CA PRO A 33 -1.58 0.13 -18.16
C PRO A 33 -0.21 -0.54 -17.88
N SER A 34 0.27 -0.50 -16.64
CA SER A 34 1.49 -1.19 -16.21
C SER A 34 1.24 -2.59 -15.64
N GLY A 35 -0.02 -2.99 -15.49
CA GLY A 35 -0.42 -4.32 -15.01
C GLY A 35 -0.08 -5.42 -16.02
N ASP A 36 -0.15 -6.65 -15.55
CA ASP A 36 0.26 -7.85 -16.30
C ASP A 36 -0.50 -8.01 -17.63
N VAL A 37 -1.81 -7.84 -17.59
CA VAL A 37 -2.70 -7.97 -18.78
C VAL A 37 -2.44 -6.82 -19.78
N GLN A 38 -2.50 -5.59 -19.31
CA GLN A 38 -2.40 -4.41 -20.18
C GLN A 38 -0.98 -4.21 -20.73
N THR A 39 0.06 -4.63 -20.02
CA THR A 39 1.43 -4.62 -20.54
C THR A 39 1.57 -5.50 -21.76
N ARG A 40 0.97 -6.69 -21.78
CA ARG A 40 0.97 -7.58 -22.95
C ARG A 40 0.19 -6.98 -24.13
N LEU A 41 -0.96 -6.36 -23.87
CA LEU A 41 -1.71 -5.65 -24.92
C LEU A 41 -0.88 -4.50 -25.55
N ARG A 42 -0.18 -3.74 -24.72
CA ARG A 42 0.72 -2.68 -25.19
C ARG A 42 1.84 -3.20 -26.10
N LEU A 43 2.27 -4.43 -25.88
CA LEU A 43 3.28 -5.13 -26.69
C LEU A 43 2.69 -5.85 -27.91
N GLY A 44 1.38 -5.78 -28.13
CA GLY A 44 0.69 -6.48 -29.22
C GLY A 44 0.56 -7.99 -29.01
N GLN A 45 0.63 -8.45 -27.77
CA GLN A 45 0.58 -9.85 -27.35
C GLN A 45 -0.81 -10.17 -26.80
N PHE A 46 -1.82 -10.20 -27.69
CA PHE A 46 -3.22 -10.41 -27.28
C PHE A 46 -3.46 -11.78 -26.63
N ASP A 47 -2.91 -12.85 -27.21
CA ASP A 47 -3.12 -14.20 -26.69
C ASP A 47 -2.49 -14.39 -25.31
N GLU A 48 -1.32 -13.85 -25.09
CA GLU A 48 -0.64 -13.85 -23.77
C GLU A 48 -1.39 -12.99 -22.76
N ALA A 49 -1.97 -11.87 -23.19
CA ALA A 49 -2.82 -11.03 -22.33
C ALA A 49 -4.10 -11.78 -21.91
N LEU A 50 -4.73 -12.49 -22.85
CA LEU A 50 -5.90 -13.33 -22.59
C LEU A 50 -5.57 -14.46 -21.61
N GLN A 51 -4.42 -15.13 -21.81
CA GLN A 51 -3.96 -16.19 -20.90
C GLN A 51 -3.69 -15.63 -19.49
N ALA A 52 -3.02 -14.47 -19.39
CA ALA A 52 -2.77 -13.82 -18.11
C ALA A 52 -4.07 -13.46 -17.39
N ALA A 53 -5.04 -12.86 -18.11
CA ALA A 53 -6.32 -12.52 -17.51
C ALA A 53 -7.09 -13.78 -17.06
N GLY A 54 -7.04 -14.87 -17.82
CA GLY A 54 -7.64 -16.16 -17.46
C GLY A 54 -6.99 -16.75 -16.21
N MET A 55 -5.67 -16.74 -16.12
CA MET A 55 -4.93 -17.19 -14.93
C MET A 55 -5.34 -16.42 -13.68
N TRP A 56 -5.41 -15.08 -13.75
CA TRP A 56 -5.85 -14.29 -12.63
C TRP A 56 -7.30 -14.52 -12.25
N GLN A 57 -8.18 -14.71 -13.25
CA GLN A 57 -9.57 -15.10 -13.00
C GLN A 57 -9.69 -16.45 -12.28
N ASP A 58 -8.86 -17.43 -12.65
CA ASP A 58 -8.84 -18.74 -11.98
C ASP A 58 -8.36 -18.62 -10.53
N ILE A 59 -7.39 -17.75 -10.24
CA ILE A 59 -6.84 -17.51 -8.90
C ILE A 59 -7.87 -16.83 -7.99
N TYR A 60 -8.50 -15.73 -8.44
CA TYR A 60 -9.42 -14.95 -7.60
C TYR A 60 -10.86 -15.46 -7.67
N GLY A 61 -11.19 -16.25 -8.70
CA GLY A 61 -12.55 -16.70 -8.99
C GLY A 61 -13.33 -15.74 -9.89
N LYS A 62 -14.29 -16.29 -10.64
CA LYS A 62 -15.03 -15.55 -11.68
C LYS A 62 -15.79 -14.33 -11.17
N ASP A 63 -16.25 -14.38 -9.93
CA ASP A 63 -17.06 -13.31 -9.35
C ASP A 63 -16.19 -12.24 -8.64
N ASN A 64 -14.88 -12.48 -8.50
CA ASN A 64 -13.96 -11.64 -7.77
C ASN A 64 -12.91 -10.97 -8.65
N TYR A 65 -12.94 -11.17 -9.96
CA TYR A 65 -11.99 -10.59 -10.88
C TYR A 65 -12.68 -9.72 -11.92
N PHE A 66 -12.32 -8.44 -11.98
CA PHE A 66 -12.99 -7.42 -12.80
C PHE A 66 -12.08 -6.87 -13.88
N LEU A 67 -12.69 -6.50 -15.01
CA LEU A 67 -12.02 -5.80 -16.09
C LEU A 67 -11.96 -4.31 -15.76
N GLU A 68 -10.81 -3.80 -15.40
CA GLU A 68 -10.64 -2.40 -15.03
C GLU A 68 -10.37 -1.50 -16.23
N LEU A 69 -11.11 -0.41 -16.31
CA LEU A 69 -11.05 0.57 -17.38
C LEU A 69 -10.79 1.96 -16.79
N MET A 70 -9.86 2.70 -17.41
CA MET A 70 -9.50 4.08 -17.05
C MET A 70 -9.52 4.97 -18.28
N ASP A 71 -9.76 6.27 -18.10
CA ASP A 71 -9.67 7.28 -19.15
C ASP A 71 -9.18 8.61 -18.59
N HIS A 72 -7.90 8.88 -18.80
CA HIS A 72 -7.24 10.16 -18.51
C HIS A 72 -6.92 10.92 -19.78
N GLY A 73 -7.42 10.46 -20.94
CA GLY A 73 -7.12 11.00 -22.25
C GLY A 73 -5.74 10.58 -22.80
N LEU A 74 -5.18 9.48 -22.26
CA LEU A 74 -3.90 8.96 -22.74
C LEU A 74 -4.09 8.05 -23.95
N ASP A 75 -3.28 8.24 -24.98
CA ASP A 75 -3.32 7.41 -26.20
C ASP A 75 -3.16 5.93 -25.89
N ILE A 76 -2.39 5.59 -24.87
CA ILE A 76 -2.16 4.21 -24.46
C ILE A 76 -3.44 3.54 -23.93
N GLU A 77 -4.24 4.26 -23.15
CA GLU A 77 -5.51 3.75 -22.61
C GLU A 77 -6.52 3.51 -23.73
N THR A 78 -6.63 4.48 -24.64
CA THR A 78 -7.51 4.35 -25.82
C THR A 78 -7.13 3.18 -26.73
N ARG A 79 -5.82 2.99 -26.96
CA ARG A 79 -5.30 1.94 -27.83
C ARG A 79 -5.56 0.54 -27.30
N VAL A 80 -5.39 0.30 -26.00
CA VAL A 80 -5.60 -1.04 -25.40
C VAL A 80 -7.06 -1.33 -25.05
N ARG A 81 -7.92 -0.31 -24.98
CA ARG A 81 -9.31 -0.43 -24.53
C ARG A 81 -10.11 -1.46 -25.32
N SER A 82 -10.01 -1.46 -26.64
CA SER A 82 -10.78 -2.36 -27.51
C SER A 82 -10.41 -3.84 -27.27
N GLU A 83 -9.13 -4.13 -27.16
CA GLU A 83 -8.62 -5.47 -26.91
C GLU A 83 -8.92 -5.92 -25.48
N LEU A 84 -8.81 -5.00 -24.51
CA LEU A 84 -9.17 -5.26 -23.12
C LEU A 84 -10.66 -5.62 -22.99
N LEU A 85 -11.55 -4.88 -23.67
CA LEU A 85 -12.98 -5.20 -23.73
C LEU A 85 -13.25 -6.55 -24.44
N GLU A 86 -12.43 -6.91 -25.44
CA GLU A 86 -12.53 -8.23 -26.07
C GLU A 86 -12.15 -9.36 -25.10
N ILE A 87 -11.08 -9.19 -24.32
CA ILE A 87 -10.72 -10.12 -23.25
C ILE A 87 -11.86 -10.25 -22.24
N GLY A 88 -12.45 -9.13 -21.81
CA GLY A 88 -13.59 -9.11 -20.90
C GLY A 88 -14.75 -9.95 -21.42
N ARG A 89 -15.08 -9.81 -22.71
CA ARG A 89 -16.14 -10.61 -23.36
C ARG A 89 -15.80 -12.11 -23.45
N LYS A 90 -14.54 -12.44 -23.80
CA LYS A 90 -14.10 -13.85 -23.93
C LYS A 90 -14.11 -14.58 -22.59
N LEU A 91 -13.71 -13.92 -21.51
CA LEU A 91 -13.63 -14.49 -20.16
C LEU A 91 -14.88 -14.18 -19.30
N ASN A 92 -15.84 -13.43 -19.84
CA ASN A 92 -17.02 -12.94 -19.11
C ASN A 92 -16.65 -12.18 -17.84
N LEU A 93 -15.62 -11.29 -17.94
CA LEU A 93 -15.23 -10.42 -16.85
C LEU A 93 -16.15 -9.19 -16.79
N PRO A 94 -16.77 -8.90 -15.64
CA PRO A 94 -17.56 -7.69 -15.48
C PRO A 94 -16.65 -6.44 -15.59
N PRO A 95 -17.03 -5.45 -16.41
CA PRO A 95 -16.27 -4.23 -16.54
C PRO A 95 -16.44 -3.34 -15.29
N LEU A 96 -15.36 -2.68 -14.86
CA LEU A 96 -15.30 -1.74 -13.76
C LEU A 96 -14.56 -0.48 -14.22
N VAL A 97 -15.07 0.68 -13.89
CA VAL A 97 -14.39 1.95 -14.18
C VAL A 97 -13.78 2.56 -12.93
N THR A 98 -12.53 2.98 -13.04
CA THR A 98 -11.80 3.68 -11.99
C THR A 98 -11.19 4.97 -12.55
N ASN A 99 -10.64 5.82 -11.71
CA ASN A 99 -10.02 7.08 -12.12
C ASN A 99 -8.61 7.28 -11.56
N ASP A 100 -7.98 6.26 -11.01
CA ASP A 100 -6.61 6.35 -10.50
C ASP A 100 -6.35 7.67 -9.74
N CYS A 101 -7.21 7.97 -8.76
CA CYS A 101 -7.23 9.26 -8.09
C CYS A 101 -5.95 9.52 -7.28
N HIS A 102 -5.27 10.62 -7.58
CA HIS A 102 -4.05 11.04 -6.89
C HIS A 102 -4.24 12.34 -6.08
N TYR A 103 -5.35 13.05 -6.29
CA TYR A 103 -5.71 14.27 -5.57
C TYR A 103 -7.24 14.47 -5.59
N VAL A 104 -7.74 15.34 -4.72
CA VAL A 104 -9.19 15.49 -4.50
C VAL A 104 -9.85 16.33 -5.60
N THR A 105 -9.25 17.47 -5.96
CA THR A 105 -9.81 18.41 -6.94
C THR A 105 -8.82 18.68 -8.07
N ARG A 106 -9.32 19.00 -9.25
CA ARG A 106 -8.52 19.21 -10.47
C ARG A 106 -7.41 20.25 -10.31
N ASP A 107 -7.63 21.31 -9.57
CA ASP A 107 -6.65 22.38 -9.33
C ASP A 107 -5.45 21.93 -8.50
N GLN A 108 -5.57 20.82 -7.75
CA GLN A 108 -4.49 20.24 -6.96
C GLN A 108 -3.45 19.49 -7.81
N ALA A 109 -3.65 19.33 -9.11
CA ALA A 109 -2.68 18.70 -10.01
C ALA A 109 -1.27 19.29 -9.89
N LYS A 110 -1.16 20.64 -9.76
CA LYS A 110 0.14 21.31 -9.57
C LYS A 110 0.78 21.02 -8.21
N ALA A 111 -0.01 20.90 -7.16
CA ALA A 111 0.50 20.52 -5.85
C ALA A 111 1.01 19.08 -5.86
N HIS A 112 0.27 18.18 -6.50
CA HIS A 112 0.70 16.79 -6.71
C HIS A 112 2.03 16.72 -7.49
N GLU A 113 2.18 17.50 -8.55
CA GLU A 113 3.42 17.59 -9.33
C GLU A 113 4.62 18.01 -8.46
N ALA A 114 4.43 18.99 -7.57
CA ALA A 114 5.45 19.40 -6.61
C ALA A 114 5.78 18.29 -5.61
N MET A 115 4.79 17.54 -5.13
CA MET A 115 4.99 16.39 -4.24
C MET A 115 5.81 15.28 -4.90
N LEU A 116 5.56 15.00 -6.19
CA LEU A 116 6.37 14.05 -6.97
C LEU A 116 7.84 14.50 -7.08
N CYS A 117 8.09 15.80 -7.20
CA CYS A 117 9.46 16.34 -7.19
C CYS A 117 10.14 16.10 -5.84
N VAL A 118 9.45 16.31 -4.72
CA VAL A 118 9.98 16.01 -3.37
C VAL A 118 10.31 14.53 -3.25
N GLN A 119 9.41 13.64 -3.66
CA GLN A 119 9.59 12.19 -3.60
C GLN A 119 10.80 11.71 -4.43
N THR A 120 11.03 12.31 -5.59
CA THR A 120 12.08 11.89 -6.53
C THR A 120 13.38 12.66 -6.41
N GLY A 121 13.47 13.63 -5.49
CA GLY A 121 14.65 14.50 -5.33
C GLY A 121 14.89 15.41 -6.54
N LYS A 122 13.82 15.82 -7.23
CA LYS A 122 13.85 16.68 -8.41
C LYS A 122 13.21 18.04 -8.12
N THR A 123 13.33 18.96 -9.06
CA THR A 123 12.64 20.26 -9.03
C THR A 123 11.64 20.36 -10.19
N LEU A 124 10.69 21.29 -10.10
CA LEU A 124 9.72 21.54 -11.17
C LEU A 124 10.35 21.98 -12.49
N ASN A 125 11.58 22.49 -12.45
CA ASN A 125 12.33 22.95 -13.63
C ASN A 125 13.15 21.83 -14.30
N ASP A 126 13.27 20.67 -13.66
CA ASP A 126 14.02 19.55 -14.25
C ASP A 126 13.23 18.95 -15.42
N PRO A 127 13.80 18.88 -16.63
CA PRO A 127 13.09 18.39 -17.80
C PRO A 127 12.76 16.90 -17.73
N ASP A 128 13.61 16.11 -17.06
CA ASP A 128 13.50 14.65 -16.93
C ASP A 128 12.83 14.20 -15.63
N ARG A 129 12.09 15.09 -14.96
CA ARG A 129 11.37 14.71 -13.74
C ARG A 129 10.19 13.80 -14.06
N PHE A 130 9.85 12.91 -13.15
CA PHE A 130 8.61 12.15 -13.22
C PHE A 130 7.40 13.07 -13.03
N LYS A 131 6.46 13.00 -13.94
CA LYS A 131 5.19 13.74 -13.90
C LYS A 131 4.08 12.92 -14.54
N PHE A 132 2.87 13.22 -14.20
CA PHE A 132 1.69 12.69 -14.86
C PHE A 132 1.32 13.56 -16.06
N ASP A 133 0.82 12.94 -17.11
CA ASP A 133 0.28 13.64 -18.24
C ASP A 133 -1.21 14.00 -17.98
N GLY A 134 -1.53 15.27 -18.09
CA GLY A 134 -2.88 15.79 -17.82
C GLY A 134 -3.17 16.07 -16.33
N ASP A 135 -4.42 16.41 -16.06
CA ASP A 135 -4.93 16.80 -14.76
C ASP A 135 -6.21 16.02 -14.36
N GLY A 136 -6.41 14.86 -15.00
CA GLY A 136 -7.62 14.05 -14.87
C GLY A 136 -7.69 13.15 -13.64
N TYR A 137 -6.64 13.08 -12.81
CA TYR A 137 -6.49 12.14 -11.70
C TYR A 137 -7.12 12.61 -10.38
N PHE A 138 -8.20 13.36 -10.46
CA PHE A 138 -8.95 13.84 -9.30
C PHE A 138 -10.17 12.95 -9.01
N ILE A 139 -10.79 13.12 -7.85
CA ILE A 139 -12.01 12.41 -7.49
C ILE A 139 -13.16 13.00 -8.30
N LYS A 140 -13.56 12.31 -9.38
CA LYS A 140 -14.68 12.68 -10.23
C LYS A 140 -16.02 12.36 -9.56
N SER A 141 -17.03 13.19 -9.80
CA SER A 141 -18.39 12.88 -9.39
C SER A 141 -18.98 11.70 -10.17
N ALA A 142 -20.08 11.14 -9.66
CA ALA A 142 -20.79 10.07 -10.38
C ALA A 142 -21.27 10.54 -11.76
N GLU A 143 -21.70 11.79 -11.88
CA GLU A 143 -22.14 12.38 -13.14
C GLU A 143 -20.98 12.48 -14.15
N GLU A 144 -19.80 12.92 -13.70
CA GLU A 144 -18.59 13.01 -14.55
C GLU A 144 -18.15 11.64 -15.02
N MET A 145 -18.14 10.62 -14.14
CA MET A 145 -17.81 9.25 -14.51
C MET A 145 -18.82 8.68 -15.51
N ARG A 146 -20.12 8.82 -15.24
CA ARG A 146 -21.18 8.34 -16.15
C ARG A 146 -21.17 9.05 -17.49
N ALA A 147 -20.92 10.35 -17.51
CA ALA A 147 -20.80 11.10 -18.77
C ALA A 147 -19.66 10.57 -19.67
N THR A 148 -18.59 10.10 -19.05
CA THR A 148 -17.45 9.48 -19.77
C THR A 148 -17.75 8.05 -20.22
N TRP A 149 -18.41 7.25 -19.38
CA TRP A 149 -18.38 5.79 -19.56
C TRP A 149 -19.71 5.15 -19.98
N ASP A 150 -20.87 5.67 -19.58
CA ASP A 150 -22.16 4.98 -19.82
C ASP A 150 -22.43 4.74 -21.30
N HIS A 151 -21.97 5.63 -22.18
CA HIS A 151 -22.13 5.47 -23.63
C HIS A 151 -21.09 4.53 -24.26
N LEU A 152 -19.96 4.30 -23.61
CA LEU A 152 -18.87 3.43 -24.07
C LEU A 152 -19.02 2.00 -23.55
N VAL A 153 -19.28 1.87 -22.25
CA VAL A 153 -19.36 0.58 -21.56
C VAL A 153 -20.52 0.61 -20.54
N PRO A 154 -21.76 0.40 -21.00
CA PRO A 154 -22.94 0.41 -20.12
C PRO A 154 -22.78 -0.54 -18.93
N GLY A 155 -23.13 -0.09 -17.73
CA GLY A 155 -23.08 -0.86 -16.49
C GLY A 155 -21.70 -0.87 -15.79
N ALA A 156 -20.65 -0.39 -16.43
CA ALA A 156 -19.32 -0.37 -15.80
C ALA A 156 -19.23 0.56 -14.57
N CYS A 157 -19.98 1.65 -14.57
CA CYS A 157 -20.13 2.51 -13.39
C CYS A 157 -20.93 1.84 -12.27
N ASP A 158 -21.96 1.07 -12.61
CA ASP A 158 -22.82 0.40 -11.62
C ASP A 158 -22.06 -0.73 -10.89
N ASN A 159 -21.11 -1.36 -11.55
CA ASN A 159 -20.27 -2.40 -10.93
C ASN A 159 -19.38 -1.87 -9.79
N THR A 160 -19.15 -0.56 -9.70
CA THR A 160 -18.47 0.04 -8.55
C THR A 160 -19.31 -0.09 -7.28
N LEU A 161 -20.64 0.06 -7.38
CA LEU A 161 -21.57 -0.14 -6.27
C LEU A 161 -21.65 -1.62 -5.89
N LEU A 162 -21.67 -2.52 -6.89
CA LEU A 162 -21.63 -3.96 -6.64
C LEU A 162 -20.43 -4.36 -5.77
N ILE A 163 -19.25 -3.79 -6.02
CA ILE A 163 -18.08 -4.06 -5.19
C ILE A 163 -18.25 -3.45 -3.79
N ALA A 164 -18.72 -2.21 -3.70
CA ALA A 164 -18.93 -1.55 -2.42
C ALA A 164 -19.93 -2.31 -1.52
N GLU A 165 -20.99 -2.86 -2.10
CA GLU A 165 -21.99 -3.66 -1.38
C GLU A 165 -21.44 -5.02 -0.90
N ARG A 166 -20.39 -5.52 -1.52
CA ARG A 166 -19.74 -6.79 -1.16
C ARG A 166 -18.66 -6.65 -0.11
N VAL A 167 -18.16 -5.45 0.09
CA VAL A 167 -17.16 -5.19 1.15
C VAL A 167 -17.88 -5.17 2.48
N GLU A 168 -17.46 -6.06 3.37
CA GLU A 168 -18.02 -6.16 4.71
C GLU A 168 -17.59 -4.98 5.58
N ASP A 169 -18.30 -4.77 6.68
CA ASP A 169 -17.94 -3.80 7.69
C ASP A 169 -16.74 -4.31 8.49
N TYR A 170 -15.71 -3.48 8.61
CA TYR A 170 -14.49 -3.78 9.35
C TYR A 170 -14.35 -2.91 10.60
N ASP A 171 -15.46 -2.49 11.21
CA ASP A 171 -15.47 -1.65 12.42
C ASP A 171 -14.59 -2.23 13.53
N GLU A 172 -14.51 -3.56 13.67
CA GLU A 172 -13.62 -4.23 14.61
C GLU A 172 -12.14 -3.88 14.42
N LEU A 173 -11.70 -3.49 13.20
CA LEU A 173 -10.33 -3.07 12.95
C LEU A 173 -10.05 -1.65 13.46
N TRP A 174 -11.09 -0.84 13.58
CA TRP A 174 -11.04 0.56 14.00
C TRP A 174 -11.42 0.76 15.47
N GLU A 175 -12.02 -0.26 16.11
CA GLU A 175 -12.19 -0.23 17.54
C GLU A 175 -10.82 -0.11 18.20
N GLU A 176 -10.71 0.78 19.17
CA GLU A 176 -9.54 0.84 20.06
C GLU A 176 -9.41 -0.50 20.79
N HIS A 177 -8.81 -1.47 20.13
CA HIS A 177 -8.40 -2.68 20.82
C HIS A 177 -7.31 -2.28 21.81
N PRO A 178 -7.54 -2.51 23.11
CA PRO A 178 -6.52 -2.27 24.14
C PRO A 178 -5.33 -3.23 24.00
N HIS A 179 -5.24 -3.93 22.89
CA HIS A 179 -4.14 -4.83 22.59
C HIS A 179 -3.01 -4.02 21.95
N ASP A 180 -2.20 -3.45 22.83
CA ASP A 180 -0.87 -3.01 22.46
C ASP A 180 -0.15 -4.16 21.76
N ARG A 181 0.05 -4.03 20.45
CA ARG A 181 0.79 -5.01 19.61
C ARG A 181 2.30 -4.82 19.73
N MET A 182 2.73 -3.94 20.61
CA MET A 182 4.15 -3.77 20.89
C MET A 182 4.71 -5.06 21.49
N PRO A 183 5.85 -5.54 20.99
CA PRO A 183 6.48 -6.71 21.55
C PRO A 183 6.84 -6.46 23.01
N LYS A 184 6.59 -7.47 23.87
CA LYS A 184 6.90 -7.41 25.29
C LYS A 184 8.21 -8.14 25.55
N ALA A 185 9.13 -7.47 26.24
CA ALA A 185 10.35 -8.12 26.72
C ALA A 185 10.01 -9.05 27.89
N ASP A 186 10.65 -10.22 27.89
CA ASP A 186 10.65 -11.07 29.09
C ASP A 186 11.47 -10.39 30.18
N VAL A 187 10.86 -10.19 31.33
CA VAL A 187 11.52 -9.59 32.49
C VAL A 187 11.65 -10.62 33.61
N PRO A 188 12.69 -10.58 34.45
CA PRO A 188 12.84 -11.47 35.59
C PRO A 188 11.67 -11.38 36.57
N GLU A 189 11.44 -12.45 37.32
CA GLU A 189 10.40 -12.50 38.35
C GLU A 189 10.63 -11.40 39.39
N GLY A 190 9.59 -10.61 39.66
CA GLY A 190 9.64 -9.47 40.59
C GLY A 190 10.04 -8.13 39.95
N GLU A 191 10.43 -8.11 38.68
CA GLU A 191 10.73 -6.89 37.94
C GLU A 191 9.55 -6.43 37.08
N THR A 192 9.51 -5.15 36.78
CA THR A 192 8.64 -4.56 35.74
C THR A 192 9.49 -4.21 34.51
N PRO A 193 8.88 -4.02 33.33
CA PRO A 193 9.65 -3.53 32.16
C PRO A 193 10.46 -2.26 32.44
N THR A 194 9.94 -1.35 33.25
CA THR A 194 10.62 -0.09 33.63
C THR A 194 11.81 -0.34 34.55
N THR A 195 11.63 -1.13 35.61
CA THR A 195 12.73 -1.43 36.56
C THR A 195 13.81 -2.26 35.89
N TRP A 196 13.45 -3.18 35.01
CA TRP A 196 14.39 -3.97 34.23
C TRP A 196 15.18 -3.12 33.21
N LEU A 197 14.52 -2.20 32.51
CA LEU A 197 15.20 -1.23 31.65
C LEU A 197 16.20 -0.39 32.43
N HIS A 198 15.77 0.15 33.58
CA HIS A 198 16.64 0.94 34.47
C HIS A 198 17.87 0.13 34.90
N HIS A 199 17.67 -1.10 35.36
CA HIS A 199 18.76 -2.00 35.75
C HIS A 199 19.78 -2.17 34.62
N ASN A 200 19.31 -2.51 33.42
CA ASN A 200 20.18 -2.76 32.25
C ASN A 200 20.93 -1.50 31.82
N VAL A 201 20.29 -0.33 31.84
CA VAL A 201 20.93 0.95 31.48
C VAL A 201 22.04 1.30 32.48
N MET A 202 21.76 1.17 33.79
CA MET A 202 22.75 1.47 34.81
C MET A 202 23.92 0.47 34.82
N GLU A 203 23.66 -0.79 34.58
CA GLU A 203 24.71 -1.80 34.38
C GLU A 203 25.54 -1.50 33.11
N GLY A 204 24.90 -1.15 32.01
CA GLY A 204 25.55 -0.75 30.77
C GLY A 204 26.43 0.47 30.93
N LEU A 205 26.01 1.49 31.71
CA LEU A 205 26.83 2.64 32.05
C LEU A 205 28.09 2.22 32.84
N ARG A 206 27.95 1.41 33.88
CA ARG A 206 29.10 0.92 34.67
C ARG A 206 30.10 0.14 33.79
N LYS A 207 29.64 -0.68 32.90
CA LYS A 207 30.50 -1.40 31.93
C LYS A 207 31.25 -0.46 31.01
N ARG A 208 30.59 0.59 30.50
CA ARG A 208 31.21 1.58 29.59
C ARG A 208 32.29 2.40 30.27
N PHE A 209 32.14 2.66 31.57
CA PHE A 209 33.16 3.35 32.37
C PHE A 209 34.25 2.43 32.93
N GLU A 210 34.26 1.15 32.54
CA GLU A 210 35.30 0.16 32.88
C GLU A 210 35.60 0.08 34.39
N GLY A 211 34.55 0.17 35.21
CA GLY A 211 34.68 0.15 36.69
C GLY A 211 35.12 1.46 37.32
N ARG A 212 35.34 2.51 36.53
CA ARG A 212 35.51 3.89 37.09
C ARG A 212 34.15 4.42 37.54
N GLU A 213 34.18 5.40 38.42
CA GLU A 213 32.97 6.09 38.87
C GLU A 213 32.26 6.74 37.66
N VAL A 214 30.98 6.49 37.49
CA VAL A 214 30.17 7.12 36.43
C VAL A 214 29.87 8.56 36.85
N PRO A 215 30.24 9.59 36.07
CA PRO A 215 29.93 10.96 36.41
C PRO A 215 28.42 11.19 36.57
N GLU A 216 28.04 12.00 37.56
CA GLU A 216 26.64 12.24 37.92
C GLU A 216 25.79 12.81 36.76
N GLU A 217 26.41 13.55 35.85
CA GLU A 217 25.72 14.07 34.66
C GLU A 217 25.18 12.96 33.75
N TYR A 218 25.90 11.82 33.60
CA TYR A 218 25.47 10.68 32.83
C TYR A 218 24.34 9.91 33.53
N ILE A 219 24.42 9.78 34.86
CA ILE A 219 23.37 9.17 35.66
C ILE A 219 22.07 9.98 35.53
N ARG A 220 22.12 11.27 35.76
CA ARG A 220 20.94 12.15 35.63
C ARG A 220 20.37 12.15 34.23
N ARG A 221 21.22 12.08 33.20
CA ARG A 221 20.74 11.99 31.81
C ARG A 221 20.04 10.66 31.55
N ALA A 222 20.59 9.57 32.01
CA ALA A 222 19.99 8.24 31.86
C ALA A 222 18.62 8.15 32.57
N GLU A 223 18.54 8.66 33.80
CA GLU A 223 17.27 8.71 34.54
C GLU A 223 16.21 9.52 33.82
N TYR A 224 16.57 10.70 33.31
CA TYR A 224 15.67 11.51 32.51
C TYR A 224 15.17 10.79 31.24
N GLU A 225 16.05 10.12 30.51
CA GLU A 225 15.64 9.36 29.30
C GLU A 225 14.73 8.19 29.67
N ILE A 226 15.01 7.48 30.76
CA ILE A 226 14.16 6.37 31.23
C ILE A 226 12.78 6.91 31.65
N GLU A 227 12.69 8.03 32.32
CA GLU A 227 11.43 8.68 32.68
C GLU A 227 10.60 9.05 31.43
N VAL A 228 11.24 9.61 30.41
CA VAL A 228 10.59 9.92 29.13
C VAL A 228 10.07 8.65 28.44
N ILE A 229 10.89 7.58 28.40
CA ILE A 229 10.54 6.30 27.81
C ILE A 229 9.35 5.66 28.55
N ASP A 230 9.40 5.68 29.88
CA ASP A 230 8.33 5.13 30.73
C ASP A 230 7.03 5.91 30.56
N GLY A 231 7.10 7.24 30.58
CA GLY A 231 5.96 8.13 30.36
C GLY A 231 5.31 8.00 28.99
N LYS A 232 6.03 7.41 28.00
CA LYS A 232 5.52 7.09 26.66
C LYS A 232 5.04 5.63 26.51
N GLY A 233 5.21 4.79 27.55
CA GLY A 233 4.80 3.39 27.52
C GLY A 233 5.72 2.45 26.73
N TYR A 234 6.99 2.80 26.48
CA TYR A 234 7.92 2.03 25.69
C TYR A 234 9.04 1.27 26.43
N PRO A 235 9.03 1.06 27.75
CA PRO A 235 10.12 0.37 28.44
C PRO A 235 10.35 -1.05 27.92
N SER A 236 9.29 -1.81 27.69
CA SER A 236 9.36 -3.18 27.17
C SER A 236 9.97 -3.23 25.77
N TYR A 237 9.57 -2.31 24.90
CA TYR A 237 10.07 -2.25 23.52
C TYR A 237 11.58 -1.94 23.49
N LEU A 238 12.03 -0.98 24.26
CA LEU A 238 13.46 -0.62 24.29
C LEU A 238 14.32 -1.67 24.96
N SER A 239 13.77 -2.45 25.89
CA SER A 239 14.49 -3.57 26.51
C SER A 239 14.79 -4.70 25.53
N LEU A 240 14.02 -4.83 24.43
CA LEU A 240 14.26 -5.84 23.37
C LEU A 240 15.43 -5.49 22.44
N ILE A 241 15.79 -4.22 22.31
CA ILE A 241 16.82 -3.76 21.38
C ILE A 241 18.23 -4.21 21.82
N HIS A 242 18.39 -4.61 23.07
CA HIS A 242 19.68 -4.95 23.69
C HIS A 242 19.87 -6.47 23.92
N ILE A 243 19.04 -7.30 23.29
CA ILE A 243 19.19 -8.77 23.33
C ILE A 243 20.11 -9.22 22.20
#